data_fd5200c8ec6e2c8c2872bfcc9c8edb30
#
_entry.id   fd5200c8ec6e2c8c2872bfcc9c8edb30
#
_cell.length_a   1.000
_cell.length_b   1.000
_cell.length_c   1.000
_cell.angle_alpha   90.00
_cell.angle_beta   90.00
_cell.angle_gamma   90.00
#
_symmetry.space_group_name_H-M   'P 1'
#
loop_
_entity.id
_entity.type
_entity.pdbx_description
1 polymer ?
#
loop_
_entity_poly.entity_id
_entity_poly.type
_entity_poly.pdbx_seq_one_letter_code
_entity_poly.pdbx_strand_id
1 'polypeptide(L)'
;MFKKGLTLLALLLLLVPASAQRPRRQLQRGTYTLDQLRWRDNCVLADPVSRTYIMVGPAGRSVMSYKSKDLIHWEGPDIIYTAPDDVWGDIKINSIWAPELHYYKGKYYLFQTFDTSEKFGEQWRNWYHTGRVMRGSQVLWADSPDGPFHTFAPHSTMPQDMMTIDGTLWVEDGVPYMVYCHEWVQVTDGAVGFVPLKDDLSDLAGEPKNLFRASYVNSTWGAPIPPDGSGYVTDGPYLYQGKTGKLYMIWTTNNSCGIAISDSGRIAGPWRQQDEALYVNGGHGMIFKTFDGRPMLVLHAPYWGDTHPKIFELEDTGETLRIVREFGK
;
A
#
# COMPACT_ATOMS: atom_id res chain seq x y z
N MET A 1 -74.52 1.65 20.58
CA MET A 1 -73.74 2.89 20.38
C MET A 1 -72.28 2.57 20.76
N PHE A 2 -71.43 2.21 19.78
CA PHE A 2 -70.01 1.96 20.00
C PHE A 2 -69.22 3.11 19.38
N LYS A 3 -68.50 3.88 20.21
CA LYS A 3 -67.54 4.87 19.79
C LYS A 3 -66.21 4.20 19.41
N LYS A 4 -65.82 4.33 18.15
CA LYS A 4 -64.48 3.92 17.69
C LYS A 4 -63.48 5.03 18.03
N GLY A 5 -62.55 4.75 18.91
CA GLY A 5 -61.41 5.64 19.15
C GLY A 5 -60.33 5.41 18.07
N LEU A 6 -60.00 6.45 17.37
CA LEU A 6 -58.91 6.47 16.36
C LEU A 6 -57.62 6.85 17.09
N THR A 7 -56.68 5.87 17.23
CA THR A 7 -55.38 6.13 17.80
C THR A 7 -54.45 6.57 16.69
N LEU A 8 -54.03 7.82 16.73
CA LEU A 8 -53.06 8.41 15.80
C LEU A 8 -51.64 7.98 16.21
N LEU A 9 -51.01 7.12 15.42
CA LEU A 9 -49.62 6.71 15.63
C LEU A 9 -48.70 7.77 15.00
N ALA A 10 -48.09 8.63 15.80
CA ALA A 10 -47.12 9.58 15.34
C ALA A 10 -45.77 8.90 15.05
N LEU A 11 -45.43 8.81 13.77
CA LEU A 11 -44.13 8.29 13.31
C LEU A 11 -43.07 9.37 13.53
N LEU A 12 -42.25 9.23 14.58
CA LEU A 12 -41.07 10.08 14.78
C LEU A 12 -39.98 9.64 13.79
N LEU A 13 -39.84 10.38 12.70
CA LEU A 13 -38.69 10.30 11.81
C LEU A 13 -37.47 10.91 12.55
N LEU A 14 -36.60 10.05 13.10
CA LEU A 14 -35.29 10.44 13.55
C LEU A 14 -34.43 10.80 12.32
N LEU A 15 -34.33 12.11 12.05
CA LEU A 15 -33.34 12.65 11.14
C LEU A 15 -31.94 12.42 11.74
N VAL A 16 -31.25 11.38 11.29
CA VAL A 16 -29.83 11.21 11.53
C VAL A 16 -29.13 12.32 10.72
N PRO A 17 -28.39 13.24 11.36
CA PRO A 17 -27.66 14.24 10.61
C PRO A 17 -26.62 13.52 9.77
N ALA A 18 -26.71 13.67 8.45
CA ALA A 18 -25.63 13.28 7.55
C ALA A 18 -24.37 14.00 8.05
N SER A 19 -23.39 13.23 8.51
CA SER A 19 -22.09 13.76 8.89
C SER A 19 -21.48 14.41 7.65
N ALA A 20 -21.57 15.73 7.57
CA ALA A 20 -20.93 16.51 6.53
C ALA A 20 -19.43 16.20 6.61
N GLN A 21 -18.91 15.43 5.68
CA GLN A 21 -17.47 15.27 5.50
C GLN A 21 -16.90 16.67 5.30
N ARG A 22 -16.14 17.16 6.29
CA ARG A 22 -15.42 18.42 6.16
C ARG A 22 -14.57 18.32 4.89
N PRO A 23 -14.65 19.32 3.97
CA PRO A 23 -13.82 19.29 2.78
C PRO A 23 -12.37 19.14 3.22
N ARG A 24 -11.67 18.13 2.70
CA ARG A 24 -10.23 17.96 2.92
C ARG A 24 -9.58 19.25 2.46
N ARG A 25 -9.02 20.00 3.40
CA ARG A 25 -8.29 21.24 3.09
C ARG A 25 -7.10 20.81 2.22
N GLN A 26 -7.16 21.17 0.94
CA GLN A 26 -6.05 20.92 0.03
C GLN A 26 -4.84 21.70 0.57
N LEU A 27 -3.77 21.01 0.93
CA LEU A 27 -2.55 21.66 1.41
C LEU A 27 -2.03 22.55 0.28
N GLN A 28 -1.71 23.78 0.61
CA GLN A 28 -1.00 24.66 -0.30
C GLN A 28 0.47 24.24 -0.37
N ARG A 29 1.12 24.48 -1.52
CA ARG A 29 2.56 24.23 -1.62
C ARG A 29 3.32 25.03 -0.55
N GLY A 30 4.17 24.35 0.20
CA GLY A 30 4.92 24.91 1.32
C GLY A 30 5.93 23.89 1.86
N THR A 31 6.47 24.19 3.02
CA THR A 31 7.37 23.30 3.76
C THR A 31 6.65 22.81 5.00
N TYR A 32 6.66 21.50 5.21
CA TYR A 32 5.91 20.79 6.27
C TYR A 32 6.83 19.84 7.03
N THR A 33 6.48 19.57 8.29
CA THR A 33 6.98 18.43 9.05
C THR A 33 5.99 17.27 8.94
N LEU A 34 6.39 16.03 9.23
CA LEU A 34 5.55 14.85 9.04
C LEU A 34 4.25 14.89 9.85
N ASP A 35 4.27 15.47 11.04
CA ASP A 35 3.10 15.64 11.92
C ASP A 35 2.07 16.66 11.38
N GLN A 36 2.45 17.48 10.42
CA GLN A 36 1.54 18.39 9.72
C GLN A 36 0.87 17.74 8.50
N LEU A 37 1.38 16.59 8.04
CA LEU A 37 0.87 15.87 6.89
C LEU A 37 -0.12 14.80 7.35
N ARG A 38 -1.41 14.96 7.03
CA ARG A 38 -2.42 13.92 7.22
C ARG A 38 -2.47 13.01 6.00
N TRP A 39 -1.65 11.96 6.05
CA TRP A 39 -1.42 11.15 4.87
C TRP A 39 -1.05 9.73 5.26
N ARG A 40 -1.49 8.76 4.46
CA ARG A 40 -1.25 7.33 4.67
C ARG A 40 -0.68 6.70 3.43
N ASP A 41 -0.18 5.47 3.56
CA ASP A 41 0.32 4.63 2.48
C ASP A 41 1.43 5.33 1.69
N ASN A 42 2.42 5.83 2.44
CA ASN A 42 3.51 6.63 1.90
C ASN A 42 4.73 5.77 1.59
N CYS A 43 5.34 6.03 0.45
CA CYS A 43 6.62 5.48 0.04
C CYS A 43 7.68 6.59 0.00
N VAL A 44 8.92 6.28 0.38
CA VAL A 44 10.06 7.21 0.29
C VAL A 44 11.15 6.64 -0.59
N LEU A 45 11.41 7.28 -1.73
CA LEU A 45 12.59 7.04 -2.55
C LEU A 45 13.73 7.97 -2.11
N ALA A 46 14.88 7.40 -1.74
CA ALA A 46 16.14 8.14 -1.70
C ALA A 46 16.69 8.21 -3.13
N ASP A 47 16.31 9.24 -3.88
CA ASP A 47 16.64 9.34 -5.30
C ASP A 47 18.15 9.48 -5.52
N PRO A 48 18.80 8.50 -6.19
CA PRO A 48 20.23 8.49 -6.39
C PRO A 48 20.70 9.58 -7.35
N VAL A 49 19.82 10.09 -8.22
CA VAL A 49 20.13 11.06 -9.25
C VAL A 49 20.18 12.47 -8.66
N SER A 50 19.10 12.91 -8.03
CA SER A 50 18.99 14.26 -7.47
C SER A 50 19.53 14.39 -6.05
N ARG A 51 19.86 13.26 -5.39
CA ARG A 51 20.24 13.22 -3.98
C ARG A 51 19.18 13.89 -3.10
N THR A 52 17.90 13.56 -3.36
CA THR A 52 16.73 14.07 -2.67
C THR A 52 15.87 12.89 -2.20
N TYR A 53 15.30 12.98 -1.01
CA TYR A 53 14.27 12.07 -0.56
C TYR A 53 12.93 12.51 -1.15
N ILE A 54 12.26 11.63 -1.84
CA ILE A 54 10.97 11.89 -2.48
C ILE A 54 9.93 10.98 -1.82
N MET A 55 9.00 11.58 -1.10
CA MET A 55 7.89 10.86 -0.51
C MET A 55 6.69 10.97 -1.45
N VAL A 56 6.09 9.83 -1.81
CA VAL A 56 4.88 9.76 -2.62
C VAL A 56 3.75 9.10 -1.87
N GLY A 57 2.52 9.36 -2.28
CA GLY A 57 1.34 8.73 -1.72
C GLY A 57 0.06 9.13 -2.46
N PRO A 58 -1.09 8.55 -2.09
CA PRO A 58 -2.35 8.71 -2.81
C PRO A 58 -3.01 10.08 -2.55
N ALA A 59 -3.63 10.63 -3.58
CA ALA A 59 -4.41 11.86 -3.55
C ALA A 59 -5.67 11.76 -4.43
N GLY A 60 -6.57 10.85 -4.09
CA GLY A 60 -7.75 10.52 -4.90
C GLY A 60 -7.32 9.81 -6.19
N ARG A 61 -7.59 10.39 -7.35
CA ARG A 61 -7.14 9.86 -8.66
C ARG A 61 -5.73 10.31 -9.04
N SER A 62 -5.00 10.91 -8.11
CA SER A 62 -3.66 11.43 -8.35
C SER A 62 -2.64 10.82 -7.40
N VAL A 63 -1.39 10.91 -7.77
CA VAL A 63 -0.22 10.67 -6.92
C VAL A 63 0.40 12.02 -6.59
N MET A 64 0.58 12.24 -5.30
CA MET A 64 1.16 13.46 -4.76
C MET A 64 2.56 13.16 -4.23
N SER A 65 3.45 14.15 -4.30
CA SER A 65 4.80 14.03 -3.77
C SER A 65 5.19 15.19 -2.87
N TYR A 66 6.12 14.90 -1.97
CA TYR A 66 6.90 15.87 -1.19
C TYR A 66 8.38 15.53 -1.30
N LYS A 67 9.22 16.54 -1.24
CA LYS A 67 10.68 16.39 -1.35
C LYS A 67 11.38 16.90 -0.09
N SER A 68 12.46 16.21 0.32
CA SER A 68 13.24 16.56 1.49
C SER A 68 14.73 16.34 1.25
N LYS A 69 15.58 17.14 1.92
CA LYS A 69 17.04 16.95 1.99
C LYS A 69 17.48 16.36 3.33
N ASP A 70 16.63 16.43 4.35
CA ASP A 70 16.96 16.11 5.75
C ASP A 70 16.00 15.14 6.43
N LEU A 71 14.92 14.68 5.73
CA LEU A 71 13.85 13.85 6.24
C LEU A 71 12.97 14.50 7.32
N ILE A 72 13.20 15.78 7.62
CA ILE A 72 12.45 16.56 8.62
C ILE A 72 11.53 17.56 7.92
N HIS A 73 12.09 18.33 6.99
CA HIS A 73 11.38 19.36 6.24
C HIS A 73 11.04 18.85 4.85
N TRP A 74 9.75 18.85 4.53
CA TRP A 74 9.20 18.31 3.30
C TRP A 74 8.52 19.41 2.49
N GLU A 75 9.06 19.66 1.32
CA GLU A 75 8.54 20.66 0.37
C GLU A 75 7.53 20.02 -0.58
N GLY A 76 6.37 20.64 -0.71
CA GLY A 76 5.26 20.15 -1.55
C GLY A 76 3.92 20.73 -1.10
N PRO A 77 2.78 20.13 -1.49
CA PRO A 77 2.65 18.99 -2.40
C PRO A 77 2.86 19.37 -3.86
N ASP A 78 3.37 18.43 -4.64
CA ASP A 78 3.34 18.47 -6.10
C ASP A 78 2.56 17.26 -6.61
N ILE A 79 1.70 17.43 -7.63
CA ILE A 79 1.03 16.30 -8.30
C ILE A 79 1.95 15.80 -9.40
N ILE A 80 2.39 14.55 -9.28
CA ILE A 80 3.31 13.93 -10.25
C ILE A 80 2.59 13.04 -11.27
N TYR A 81 1.37 12.59 -10.94
CA TYR A 81 0.52 11.82 -11.83
C TYR A 81 -0.96 12.03 -11.50
N THR A 82 -1.81 12.07 -12.51
CA THR A 82 -3.27 11.98 -12.39
C THR A 82 -3.77 10.99 -13.42
N ALA A 83 -4.57 10.01 -12.99
CA ALA A 83 -5.13 9.00 -13.87
C ALA A 83 -6.05 9.66 -14.93
N PRO A 84 -5.74 9.54 -16.23
CA PRO A 84 -6.66 9.92 -17.30
C PRO A 84 -8.00 9.19 -17.18
N ASP A 85 -9.05 9.74 -17.77
CA ASP A 85 -10.39 9.12 -17.69
C ASP A 85 -10.45 7.77 -18.43
N ASP A 86 -9.63 7.58 -19.42
CA ASP A 86 -9.55 6.42 -20.31
C ASP A 86 -8.32 5.53 -20.04
N VAL A 87 -7.65 5.69 -18.91
CA VAL A 87 -6.40 4.95 -18.58
C VAL A 87 -6.60 3.43 -18.60
N TRP A 88 -7.81 2.94 -18.29
CA TRP A 88 -8.26 1.56 -18.45
C TRP A 88 -9.42 1.43 -19.45
N GLY A 89 -9.34 2.17 -20.57
CA GLY A 89 -10.39 2.20 -21.59
C GLY A 89 -11.70 2.72 -21.01
N ASP A 90 -12.78 1.93 -21.10
CA ASP A 90 -14.10 2.31 -20.60
C ASP A 90 -14.25 2.13 -19.07
N ILE A 91 -13.28 1.51 -18.41
CA ILE A 91 -13.31 1.27 -16.97
C ILE A 91 -12.83 2.53 -16.23
N LYS A 92 -13.73 3.14 -15.48
CA LYS A 92 -13.44 4.36 -14.75
C LYS A 92 -12.65 4.07 -13.46
N ILE A 93 -11.51 4.74 -13.30
CA ILE A 93 -10.72 4.72 -12.07
C ILE A 93 -11.38 5.65 -11.04
N ASN A 94 -11.67 5.13 -9.87
CA ASN A 94 -12.21 5.90 -8.73
C ASN A 94 -11.08 6.54 -7.92
N SER A 95 -10.02 5.79 -7.66
CA SER A 95 -8.89 6.24 -6.86
C SER A 95 -7.62 5.45 -7.15
N ILE A 96 -6.51 6.04 -6.76
CA ILE A 96 -5.19 5.41 -6.71
C ILE A 96 -4.89 5.09 -5.25
N TRP A 97 -4.40 3.87 -4.98
CA TRP A 97 -4.00 3.42 -3.66
C TRP A 97 -2.51 3.12 -3.62
N ALA A 98 -1.89 3.41 -2.49
CA ALA A 98 -0.54 3.01 -2.12
C ALA A 98 0.50 3.08 -3.25
N PRO A 99 0.70 4.25 -3.89
CA PRO A 99 1.70 4.36 -4.93
C PRO A 99 3.11 4.29 -4.33
N GLU A 100 3.99 3.52 -4.96
CA GLU A 100 5.41 3.45 -4.66
C GLU A 100 6.23 3.99 -5.84
N LEU A 101 7.24 4.82 -5.55
CA LEU A 101 8.16 5.35 -6.54
C LEU A 101 9.48 4.60 -6.46
N HIS A 102 9.90 4.00 -7.57
CA HIS A 102 11.14 3.26 -7.70
C HIS A 102 12.03 3.84 -8.80
N TYR A 103 13.35 3.76 -8.61
CA TYR A 103 14.34 4.05 -9.64
C TYR A 103 15.00 2.73 -10.09
N TYR A 104 14.87 2.40 -11.37
CA TYR A 104 15.41 1.16 -11.92
C TYR A 104 15.94 1.38 -13.34
N LYS A 105 17.17 0.97 -13.60
CA LYS A 105 17.84 1.04 -14.92
C LYS A 105 17.69 2.40 -15.63
N GLY A 106 17.86 3.49 -14.89
CA GLY A 106 17.85 4.84 -15.46
C GLY A 106 16.49 5.48 -15.64
N LYS A 107 15.41 4.81 -15.22
CA LYS A 107 14.03 5.32 -15.28
C LYS A 107 13.36 5.29 -13.91
N TYR A 108 12.28 6.03 -13.81
CA TYR A 108 11.40 6.04 -12.64
C TYR A 108 10.14 5.26 -12.93
N TYR A 109 9.68 4.51 -11.94
CA TYR A 109 8.49 3.68 -12.05
C TYR A 109 7.56 3.94 -10.87
N LEU A 110 6.28 4.12 -11.16
CA LEU A 110 5.21 4.11 -10.16
C LEU A 110 4.55 2.72 -10.17
N PHE A 111 4.64 2.05 -9.04
CA PHE A 111 3.83 0.88 -8.73
C PHE A 111 2.64 1.36 -7.93
N GLN A 112 1.43 1.17 -8.43
CA GLN A 112 0.23 1.69 -7.78
C GLN A 112 -0.96 0.78 -8.02
N THR A 113 -1.95 0.86 -7.14
CA THR A 113 -3.22 0.15 -7.30
C THR A 113 -4.26 1.11 -7.87
N PHE A 114 -4.89 0.73 -8.98
CA PHE A 114 -6.10 1.39 -9.45
C PHE A 114 -7.33 0.70 -8.87
N ASP A 115 -8.18 1.50 -8.21
CA ASP A 115 -9.48 1.07 -7.70
C ASP A 115 -10.60 1.51 -8.63
N THR A 116 -11.58 0.63 -8.84
CA THR A 116 -12.74 0.87 -9.69
C THR A 116 -14.03 0.47 -9.00
N SER A 117 -15.18 0.81 -9.63
CA SER A 117 -16.50 0.26 -9.29
C SER A 117 -16.97 -0.82 -10.25
N GLU A 118 -16.17 -1.14 -11.28
CA GLU A 118 -16.49 -2.17 -12.24
C GLU A 118 -16.44 -3.54 -11.57
N LYS A 119 -17.56 -4.28 -11.64
CA LYS A 119 -17.68 -5.57 -10.98
C LYS A 119 -17.27 -6.70 -11.92
N PHE A 120 -16.66 -7.72 -11.34
CA PHE A 120 -16.50 -8.99 -12.03
C PHE A 120 -17.86 -9.60 -12.42
N GLY A 121 -17.83 -10.51 -13.38
CA GLY A 121 -19.00 -11.21 -13.87
C GLY A 121 -19.75 -12.00 -12.78
N GLU A 122 -20.82 -12.71 -13.18
CA GLU A 122 -21.78 -13.32 -12.25
C GLU A 122 -21.19 -14.34 -11.26
N GLN A 123 -20.15 -15.06 -11.67
CA GLN A 123 -19.45 -16.03 -10.81
C GLN A 123 -18.89 -15.41 -9.52
N TRP A 124 -18.79 -14.08 -9.49
CA TRP A 124 -18.21 -13.34 -8.38
C TRP A 124 -19.23 -12.53 -7.58
N ARG A 125 -20.51 -12.51 -7.95
CA ARG A 125 -21.56 -11.67 -7.34
C ARG A 125 -21.93 -12.03 -5.91
N ASN A 126 -21.84 -13.31 -5.55
CA ASN A 126 -22.33 -13.83 -4.27
C ASN A 126 -21.29 -13.82 -3.17
N TRP A 127 -20.27 -13.01 -3.33
CA TRP A 127 -19.25 -12.92 -2.33
C TRP A 127 -19.60 -11.93 -1.20
N TYR A 128 -19.21 -12.28 -0.04
CA TYR A 128 -19.65 -12.05 1.30
C TYR A 128 -19.83 -10.58 1.77
N HIS A 129 -18.92 -9.63 1.60
CA HIS A 129 -19.03 -8.32 2.24
C HIS A 129 -18.95 -7.11 1.30
N THR A 130 -18.13 -7.18 0.31
CA THR A 130 -17.96 -6.12 -0.67
C THR A 130 -17.95 -6.72 -2.05
N GLY A 131 -18.58 -6.04 -3.00
CA GLY A 131 -18.54 -6.49 -4.39
C GLY A 131 -17.09 -6.60 -4.85
N ARG A 132 -16.73 -7.74 -5.45
CA ARG A 132 -15.46 -7.90 -6.15
C ARG A 132 -15.46 -7.00 -7.35
N VAL A 133 -14.48 -6.12 -7.40
CA VAL A 133 -14.30 -5.13 -8.45
C VAL A 133 -13.01 -5.39 -9.20
N MET A 134 -12.93 -4.90 -10.42
CA MET A 134 -11.71 -4.91 -11.22
C MET A 134 -10.72 -3.90 -10.61
N ARG A 135 -9.92 -4.38 -9.66
CA ARG A 135 -8.88 -3.63 -8.96
C ARG A 135 -7.54 -4.30 -9.23
N GLY A 136 -6.50 -3.53 -9.51
CA GLY A 136 -5.24 -4.15 -9.82
C GLY A 136 -4.03 -3.25 -9.71
N SER A 137 -2.90 -3.87 -9.38
CA SER A 137 -1.60 -3.22 -9.36
C SER A 137 -1.11 -2.99 -10.80
N GLN A 138 -0.68 -1.77 -11.10
CA GLN A 138 -0.14 -1.37 -12.39
C GLN A 138 1.18 -0.63 -12.24
N VAL A 139 2.10 -0.91 -13.16
CA VAL A 139 3.38 -0.22 -13.29
C VAL A 139 3.25 0.87 -14.35
N LEU A 140 3.71 2.07 -14.01
CA LEU A 140 3.88 3.20 -14.91
C LEU A 140 5.36 3.59 -14.95
N TRP A 141 5.80 4.23 -16.01
CA TRP A 141 7.18 4.65 -16.17
C TRP A 141 7.30 6.13 -16.54
N ALA A 142 8.45 6.73 -16.21
CA ALA A 142 8.84 8.10 -16.59
C ALA A 142 10.36 8.23 -16.67
N ASP A 143 10.83 9.30 -17.34
CA ASP A 143 12.24 9.67 -17.35
C ASP A 143 12.62 10.59 -16.16
N SER A 144 11.61 11.07 -15.42
CA SER A 144 11.78 11.96 -14.26
C SER A 144 10.90 11.50 -13.10
N PRO A 145 11.31 11.70 -11.83
CA PRO A 145 10.49 11.40 -10.67
C PRO A 145 9.22 12.27 -10.57
N ASP A 146 9.20 13.37 -11.30
CA ASP A 146 8.06 14.28 -11.39
C ASP A 146 7.15 14.00 -12.58
N GLY A 147 7.42 12.92 -13.33
CA GLY A 147 6.70 12.56 -14.55
C GLY A 147 7.15 13.29 -15.81
N PRO A 148 6.35 13.31 -16.88
CA PRO A 148 5.07 12.62 -16.96
C PRO A 148 5.18 11.10 -16.91
N PHE A 149 4.30 10.44 -16.16
CA PHE A 149 4.22 8.98 -16.08
C PHE A 149 3.29 8.43 -17.14
N HIS A 150 3.70 7.30 -17.75
CA HIS A 150 3.01 6.62 -18.84
C HIS A 150 2.68 5.19 -18.45
N THR A 151 1.51 4.71 -18.84
CA THR A 151 1.15 3.29 -18.73
C THR A 151 1.73 2.51 -19.90
N PHE A 152 2.04 1.23 -19.68
CA PHE A 152 2.42 0.30 -20.76
C PHE A 152 1.19 -0.28 -21.49
N ALA A 153 0.08 -0.42 -20.77
CA ALA A 153 -1.16 -0.99 -21.28
C ALA A 153 -2.38 -0.33 -20.62
N PRO A 154 -3.57 -0.36 -21.27
CA PRO A 154 -4.80 0.19 -20.71
C PRO A 154 -5.49 -0.80 -19.76
N HIS A 155 -4.75 -1.45 -18.89
CA HIS A 155 -5.21 -2.40 -17.87
C HIS A 155 -4.13 -2.61 -16.79
N SER A 156 -4.47 -3.31 -15.69
CA SER A 156 -3.49 -3.67 -14.67
C SER A 156 -2.33 -4.46 -15.25
N THR A 157 -1.13 -4.31 -14.68
CA THR A 157 0.02 -5.16 -15.01
C THR A 157 -0.23 -6.60 -14.55
N MET A 158 -0.97 -6.77 -13.45
CA MET A 158 -1.41 -8.07 -12.95
C MET A 158 -2.60 -8.62 -13.75
N PRO A 159 -2.87 -9.93 -13.71
CA PRO A 159 -4.04 -10.51 -14.36
C PRO A 159 -5.33 -9.78 -13.98
N GLN A 160 -6.17 -9.46 -14.98
CA GLN A 160 -7.35 -8.62 -14.78
C GLN A 160 -8.45 -9.29 -13.95
N ASP A 161 -8.41 -10.61 -13.78
CA ASP A 161 -9.30 -11.40 -12.95
C ASP A 161 -8.81 -11.58 -11.50
N MET A 162 -7.66 -10.98 -11.17
CA MET A 162 -7.10 -10.96 -9.83
C MET A 162 -7.25 -9.58 -9.19
N MET A 163 -7.86 -9.51 -8.01
CA MET A 163 -7.82 -8.31 -7.18
C MET A 163 -6.47 -8.23 -6.49
N THR A 164 -5.57 -7.42 -7.03
CA THR A 164 -4.21 -7.23 -6.51
C THR A 164 -4.01 -5.81 -6.06
N ILE A 165 -3.35 -5.65 -4.91
CA ILE A 165 -3.01 -4.35 -4.33
C ILE A 165 -1.54 -4.30 -3.94
N ASP A 166 -1.03 -3.09 -3.75
CA ASP A 166 0.26 -2.79 -3.12
C ASP A 166 1.45 -3.51 -3.78
N GLY A 167 1.50 -3.43 -5.11
CA GLY A 167 2.64 -3.94 -5.84
C GLY A 167 3.91 -3.17 -5.52
N THR A 168 5.01 -3.87 -5.20
CA THR A 168 6.34 -3.31 -4.98
C THR A 168 7.39 -4.00 -5.84
N LEU A 169 8.48 -3.30 -6.15
CA LEU A 169 9.59 -3.83 -6.96
C LEU A 169 10.61 -4.56 -6.09
N TRP A 170 10.95 -5.78 -6.45
CA TRP A 170 12.10 -6.50 -5.95
C TRP A 170 12.98 -6.98 -7.10
N VAL A 171 14.31 -6.87 -6.95
CA VAL A 171 15.26 -7.39 -7.95
C VAL A 171 16.15 -8.43 -7.28
N GLU A 172 16.13 -9.66 -7.80
CA GLU A 172 16.95 -10.77 -7.34
C GLU A 172 17.73 -11.37 -8.51
N ASP A 173 19.06 -11.41 -8.39
CA ASP A 173 19.98 -11.91 -9.44
C ASP A 173 19.75 -11.25 -10.82
N GLY A 174 19.40 -9.97 -10.81
CA GLY A 174 19.13 -9.20 -12.02
C GLY A 174 17.73 -9.38 -12.61
N VAL A 175 16.91 -10.27 -12.06
CA VAL A 175 15.52 -10.48 -12.46
C VAL A 175 14.61 -9.56 -11.63
N PRO A 176 13.80 -8.70 -12.26
CA PRO A 176 12.82 -7.90 -11.53
C PRO A 176 11.56 -8.72 -11.25
N TYR A 177 10.99 -8.48 -10.08
CA TYR A 177 9.73 -9.07 -9.63
C TYR A 177 8.79 -7.99 -9.12
N MET A 178 7.48 -8.16 -9.34
CA MET A 178 6.46 -7.50 -8.53
C MET A 178 6.11 -8.42 -7.38
N VAL A 179 6.23 -7.92 -6.15
CA VAL A 179 5.63 -8.51 -4.96
C VAL A 179 4.33 -7.76 -4.69
N TYR A 180 3.26 -8.48 -4.36
CA TYR A 180 1.92 -7.89 -4.30
C TYR A 180 1.06 -8.60 -3.25
N CYS A 181 -0.04 -7.98 -2.87
CA CYS A 181 -1.10 -8.62 -2.10
C CYS A 181 -2.23 -9.08 -3.03
N HIS A 182 -2.61 -10.37 -2.94
CA HIS A 182 -3.87 -10.87 -3.49
C HIS A 182 -4.95 -10.62 -2.45
N GLU A 183 -5.86 -9.71 -2.77
CA GLU A 183 -6.74 -9.10 -1.78
C GLU A 183 -7.74 -10.08 -1.17
N TRP A 184 -7.89 -10.03 0.16
CA TRP A 184 -8.83 -10.84 0.94
C TRP A 184 -10.28 -10.71 0.44
N VAL A 185 -10.66 -9.57 -0.12
CA VAL A 185 -11.98 -9.36 -0.74
C VAL A 185 -12.26 -10.38 -1.82
N GLN A 186 -11.26 -10.85 -2.54
CA GLN A 186 -11.41 -11.91 -3.55
C GLN A 186 -11.19 -13.30 -2.99
N VAL A 187 -10.19 -13.51 -2.12
CA VAL A 187 -9.74 -14.85 -1.74
C VAL A 187 -10.02 -15.22 -0.29
N THR A 188 -10.68 -14.34 0.50
CA THR A 188 -11.00 -14.47 1.92
C THR A 188 -9.75 -14.39 2.82
N ASP A 189 -8.82 -15.29 2.63
CA ASP A 189 -7.52 -15.30 3.28
C ASP A 189 -6.50 -14.67 2.33
N GLY A 190 -6.29 -13.37 2.50
CA GLY A 190 -5.38 -12.59 1.69
C GLY A 190 -4.01 -13.24 1.60
N ALA A 191 -3.36 -13.11 0.47
CA ALA A 191 -2.04 -13.70 0.26
C ALA A 191 -1.02 -12.65 -0.17
N VAL A 192 0.22 -12.80 0.26
CA VAL A 192 1.36 -12.13 -0.38
C VAL A 192 1.89 -13.05 -1.46
N GLY A 193 2.07 -12.51 -2.65
CA GLY A 193 2.58 -13.22 -3.81
C GLY A 193 3.68 -12.47 -4.53
N PHE A 194 4.28 -13.12 -5.51
CA PHE A 194 5.26 -12.51 -6.40
C PHE A 194 5.11 -13.02 -7.83
N VAL A 195 5.57 -12.24 -8.77
CA VAL A 195 5.60 -12.59 -10.19
C VAL A 195 6.83 -11.96 -10.85
N PRO A 196 7.55 -12.69 -11.73
CA PRO A 196 8.63 -12.07 -12.48
C PRO A 196 8.06 -11.07 -13.50
N LEU A 197 8.76 -9.95 -13.66
CA LEU A 197 8.47 -8.92 -14.66
C LEU A 197 9.46 -9.03 -15.82
N LYS A 198 9.07 -8.50 -16.97
CA LYS A 198 10.01 -8.20 -18.05
C LYS A 198 11.08 -7.23 -17.56
N ASP A 199 12.23 -7.23 -18.18
CA ASP A 199 13.40 -6.45 -17.77
C ASP A 199 13.17 -4.94 -17.74
N ASP A 200 12.25 -4.45 -18.57
CA ASP A 200 11.79 -3.05 -18.62
C ASP A 200 10.55 -2.77 -17.76
N LEU A 201 10.10 -3.75 -16.97
CA LEU A 201 8.92 -3.73 -16.10
C LEU A 201 7.59 -3.53 -16.85
N SER A 202 7.58 -3.70 -18.18
CA SER A 202 6.40 -3.41 -19.02
C SER A 202 5.26 -4.41 -18.85
N ASP A 203 5.57 -5.63 -18.41
CA ASP A 203 4.60 -6.72 -18.34
C ASP A 203 5.15 -7.88 -17.48
N LEU A 204 4.30 -8.87 -17.22
CA LEU A 204 4.70 -10.12 -16.56
C LEU A 204 5.64 -10.94 -17.47
N ALA A 205 6.59 -11.63 -16.84
CA ALA A 205 7.50 -12.60 -17.49
C ALA A 205 7.26 -14.03 -17.01
N GLY A 206 6.18 -14.28 -16.28
CA GLY A 206 5.80 -15.60 -15.77
C GLY A 206 4.50 -15.58 -15.00
N GLU A 207 4.18 -16.70 -14.35
CA GLU A 207 2.94 -16.86 -13.62
C GLU A 207 3.05 -16.35 -12.18
N PRO A 208 2.00 -15.69 -11.64
CA PRO A 208 1.90 -15.30 -10.24
C PRO A 208 2.00 -16.51 -9.30
N LYS A 209 2.75 -16.35 -8.20
CA LYS A 209 2.94 -17.38 -7.17
C LYS A 209 2.66 -16.80 -5.79
N ASN A 210 1.94 -17.56 -4.94
CA ASN A 210 1.75 -17.21 -3.55
C ASN A 210 2.99 -17.57 -2.73
N LEU A 211 3.36 -16.70 -1.78
CA LEU A 211 4.41 -16.91 -0.80
C LEU A 211 3.84 -17.40 0.53
N PHE A 212 2.87 -16.69 1.05
CA PHE A 212 2.16 -17.03 2.29
C PHE A 212 0.80 -16.33 2.34
N ARG A 213 -0.02 -16.73 3.32
CA ARG A 213 -1.35 -16.18 3.58
C ARG A 213 -1.39 -15.39 4.89
N ALA A 214 -2.34 -14.48 5.01
CA ALA A 214 -2.51 -13.67 6.21
C ALA A 214 -2.81 -14.54 7.45
N SER A 215 -3.52 -15.64 7.31
CA SER A 215 -3.80 -16.59 8.39
C SER A 215 -2.56 -17.27 8.99
N TYR A 216 -1.40 -17.17 8.35
CA TYR A 216 -0.14 -17.69 8.91
C TYR A 216 0.40 -16.83 10.05
N VAL A 217 -0.09 -15.60 10.17
CA VAL A 217 0.14 -14.78 11.34
C VAL A 217 -0.91 -15.14 12.38
N ASN A 218 -0.45 -15.59 13.53
CA ASN A 218 -1.34 -15.82 14.65
C ASN A 218 -1.68 -14.49 15.36
N SER A 219 -2.52 -14.56 16.39
CA SER A 219 -2.99 -13.41 17.16
C SER A 219 -1.88 -12.61 17.89
N THR A 220 -0.63 -13.02 17.76
CA THR A 220 0.53 -12.38 18.44
C THR A 220 0.83 -10.98 17.92
N TRP A 221 0.41 -10.65 16.69
CA TRP A 221 0.56 -9.29 16.14
C TRP A 221 -0.50 -8.30 16.65
N GLY A 222 -1.30 -8.69 17.65
CA GLY A 222 -2.31 -7.82 18.23
C GLY A 222 -3.49 -7.50 17.33
N ALA A 223 -3.59 -8.15 16.17
CA ALA A 223 -4.68 -7.98 15.24
C ALA A 223 -5.68 -9.10 15.44
N PRO A 224 -6.89 -8.84 15.98
CA PRO A 224 -7.91 -9.86 16.05
C PRO A 224 -8.29 -10.29 14.63
N ILE A 225 -8.16 -11.57 14.36
CA ILE A 225 -8.81 -12.17 13.19
C ILE A 225 -10.31 -12.01 13.42
N PRO A 226 -11.06 -11.46 12.46
CA PRO A 226 -12.50 -11.31 12.63
C PRO A 226 -13.14 -12.66 12.97
N PRO A 227 -14.03 -12.72 13.99
CA PRO A 227 -14.63 -13.97 14.45
C PRO A 227 -15.42 -14.72 13.37
N ASP A 228 -15.88 -14.00 12.35
CA ASP A 228 -16.63 -14.52 11.21
C ASP A 228 -15.72 -15.01 10.07
N GLY A 229 -14.40 -14.99 10.26
CA GLY A 229 -13.42 -15.39 9.25
C GLY A 229 -13.34 -14.45 8.05
N SER A 230 -13.99 -13.28 8.12
CA SER A 230 -13.87 -12.25 7.09
C SER A 230 -12.60 -11.42 7.31
N GLY A 231 -11.88 -11.10 6.23
CA GLY A 231 -10.87 -10.08 6.26
C GLY A 231 -9.52 -10.48 6.86
N TYR A 232 -8.98 -11.58 6.42
CA TYR A 232 -7.56 -11.87 6.62
C TYR A 232 -6.73 -10.96 5.70
N VAL A 233 -6.49 -9.73 6.16
CA VAL A 233 -5.89 -8.67 5.36
C VAL A 233 -4.40 -8.91 5.16
N THR A 234 -3.92 -8.77 3.92
CA THR A 234 -2.53 -8.52 3.57
C THR A 234 -2.42 -7.15 2.92
N ASP A 235 -1.42 -6.36 3.32
CA ASP A 235 -1.28 -4.95 2.94
C ASP A 235 0.21 -4.58 2.92
N GLY A 236 0.66 -3.74 1.98
CA GLY A 236 1.97 -3.13 1.90
C GLY A 236 3.17 -4.04 2.09
N PRO A 237 3.38 -5.10 1.24
CA PRO A 237 4.58 -5.93 1.33
C PRO A 237 5.80 -5.15 0.82
N TYR A 238 6.87 -5.09 1.59
CA TYR A 238 8.11 -4.45 1.18
C TYR A 238 9.35 -5.26 1.60
N LEU A 239 10.32 -5.41 0.69
CA LEU A 239 11.45 -6.30 0.90
C LEU A 239 12.73 -5.54 1.26
N TYR A 240 13.55 -6.19 2.08
CA TYR A 240 14.85 -5.68 2.49
C TYR A 240 15.87 -6.82 2.61
N GLN A 241 16.99 -6.70 1.88
CA GLN A 241 18.10 -7.63 2.00
C GLN A 241 18.91 -7.33 3.26
N GLY A 242 18.90 -8.26 4.21
CA GLY A 242 19.60 -8.15 5.47
C GLY A 242 21.11 -8.36 5.34
N LYS A 243 21.86 -7.85 6.32
CA LYS A 243 23.34 -7.92 6.33
C LYS A 243 23.91 -9.34 6.40
N THR A 244 23.14 -10.31 6.85
CA THR A 244 23.55 -11.74 6.93
C THR A 244 23.08 -12.56 5.72
N GLY A 245 22.51 -11.90 4.71
CA GLY A 245 21.99 -12.56 3.52
C GLY A 245 20.54 -13.03 3.64
N LYS A 246 19.90 -12.94 4.80
CA LYS A 246 18.47 -13.20 4.96
C LYS A 246 17.66 -12.14 4.21
N LEU A 247 16.51 -12.52 3.67
CA LEU A 247 15.58 -11.59 3.08
C LEU A 247 14.42 -11.34 4.06
N TYR A 248 14.20 -10.09 4.37
CA TYR A 248 13.08 -9.64 5.22
C TYR A 248 11.98 -9.04 4.35
N MET A 249 10.73 -9.31 4.70
CA MET A 249 9.57 -8.66 4.13
C MET A 249 8.75 -8.03 5.24
N ILE A 250 8.62 -6.71 5.21
CA ILE A 250 7.63 -6.01 6.02
C ILE A 250 6.30 -6.13 5.31
N TRP A 251 5.24 -6.43 6.07
CA TRP A 251 3.88 -6.42 5.57
C TRP A 251 2.90 -6.14 6.70
N THR A 252 1.70 -5.76 6.36
CA THR A 252 0.68 -5.32 7.33
C THR A 252 -0.53 -6.24 7.28
N THR A 253 -1.05 -6.58 8.45
CA THR A 253 -2.35 -7.21 8.62
C THR A 253 -3.18 -6.44 9.64
N ASN A 254 -4.43 -6.13 9.30
CA ASN A 254 -5.32 -5.28 10.09
C ASN A 254 -4.64 -3.94 10.47
N ASN A 255 -4.15 -3.79 11.69
CA ASN A 255 -3.51 -2.55 12.17
C ASN A 255 -2.08 -2.77 12.67
N SER A 256 -1.46 -3.86 12.31
CA SER A 256 -0.10 -4.23 12.74
C SER A 256 0.81 -4.50 11.56
N CYS A 257 2.00 -3.95 11.64
CA CYS A 257 3.08 -4.17 10.69
C CYS A 257 4.08 -5.16 11.29
N GLY A 258 4.36 -6.25 10.58
CA GLY A 258 5.28 -7.29 11.05
C GLY A 258 6.29 -7.70 9.98
N ILE A 259 7.09 -8.72 10.29
CA ILE A 259 8.18 -9.18 9.45
C ILE A 259 8.01 -10.66 9.12
N ALA A 260 8.02 -10.96 7.82
CA ALA A 260 8.28 -12.30 7.32
C ALA A 260 9.77 -12.42 6.97
N ILE A 261 10.36 -13.58 7.24
CA ILE A 261 11.79 -13.83 7.08
C ILE A 261 12.01 -15.03 6.18
N SER A 262 12.77 -14.85 5.11
CA SER A 262 13.35 -15.94 4.30
C SER A 262 14.79 -16.14 4.70
N ASP A 263 15.06 -17.22 5.43
CA ASP A 263 16.42 -17.56 5.88
C ASP A 263 17.33 -17.95 4.72
N SER A 264 16.75 -18.37 3.59
CA SER A 264 17.49 -18.65 2.34
C SER A 264 17.99 -17.38 1.64
N GLY A 265 17.48 -16.22 2.01
CA GLY A 265 17.76 -14.95 1.33
C GLY A 265 17.08 -14.79 -0.03
N ARG A 266 16.19 -15.73 -0.41
CA ARG A 266 15.53 -15.78 -1.71
C ARG A 266 14.07 -15.41 -1.60
N ILE A 267 13.55 -14.73 -2.65
CA ILE A 267 12.13 -14.34 -2.71
C ILE A 267 11.20 -15.56 -2.66
N ALA A 268 11.58 -16.66 -3.27
CA ALA A 268 10.78 -17.88 -3.25
C ALA A 268 10.66 -18.52 -1.85
N GLY A 269 11.40 -18.05 -0.87
CA GLY A 269 11.35 -18.55 0.51
C GLY A 269 12.19 -19.81 0.75
N PRO A 270 11.82 -20.65 1.73
CA PRO A 270 10.57 -20.57 2.53
C PRO A 270 10.52 -19.34 3.45
N TRP A 271 9.30 -18.88 3.72
CA TRP A 271 9.04 -17.73 4.57
C TRP A 271 8.50 -18.18 5.94
N ARG A 272 9.02 -17.61 7.01
CA ARG A 272 8.46 -17.72 8.36
C ARG A 272 8.06 -16.35 8.87
N GLN A 273 7.02 -16.29 9.68
CA GLN A 273 6.57 -15.06 10.30
C GLN A 273 7.31 -14.86 11.63
N GLN A 274 7.65 -13.61 11.94
CA GLN A 274 8.15 -13.24 13.25
C GLN A 274 7.00 -13.33 14.28
N ASP A 275 7.32 -13.70 15.52
CA ASP A 275 6.28 -13.89 16.55
C ASP A 275 5.61 -12.57 16.95
N GLU A 276 6.36 -11.48 17.04
CA GLU A 276 5.86 -10.18 17.47
C GLU A 276 5.79 -9.21 16.27
N ALA A 277 4.78 -8.32 16.29
CA ALA A 277 4.71 -7.24 15.32
C ALA A 277 5.91 -6.28 15.48
N LEU A 278 6.41 -5.77 14.36
CA LEU A 278 7.41 -4.70 14.36
C LEU A 278 6.81 -3.39 14.88
N TYR A 279 5.54 -3.12 14.52
CA TYR A 279 4.81 -1.93 14.94
C TYR A 279 3.30 -2.21 15.03
N VAL A 280 2.66 -1.75 16.12
CA VAL A 280 1.21 -1.89 16.36
C VAL A 280 0.55 -0.52 16.24
N ASN A 281 -0.68 -0.48 15.72
CA ASN A 281 -1.45 0.72 15.43
C ASN A 281 -0.78 1.62 14.37
N GLY A 282 -0.28 0.97 13.34
CA GLY A 282 0.27 1.59 12.15
C GLY A 282 0.47 0.55 11.07
N GLY A 283 0.72 0.96 9.85
CA GLY A 283 0.85 0.01 8.76
C GLY A 283 1.39 0.60 7.48
N HIS A 284 1.36 -0.24 6.45
CA HIS A 284 1.88 0.04 5.12
C HIS A 284 3.33 0.55 5.21
N GLY A 285 4.18 -0.27 5.86
CA GLY A 285 5.57 0.08 6.10
C GLY A 285 6.44 -0.21 4.87
N MET A 286 7.36 0.68 4.55
CA MET A 286 8.40 0.41 3.57
C MET A 286 9.78 0.83 4.12
N ILE A 287 10.83 0.15 3.65
CA ILE A 287 12.21 0.43 4.07
C ILE A 287 12.95 1.16 2.95
N PHE A 288 13.62 2.25 3.31
CA PHE A 288 14.58 2.90 2.43
C PHE A 288 15.92 3.06 3.13
N LYS A 289 16.98 3.28 2.39
CA LYS A 289 18.29 3.64 2.93
C LYS A 289 18.53 5.12 2.75
N THR A 290 19.04 5.76 3.79
CA THR A 290 19.56 7.12 3.67
C THR A 290 20.78 7.16 2.75
N PHE A 291 21.18 8.35 2.31
CA PHE A 291 22.34 8.50 1.43
C PHE A 291 23.68 8.11 2.09
N ASP A 292 23.71 7.98 3.43
CA ASP A 292 24.83 7.43 4.22
C ASP A 292 24.63 5.95 4.57
N GLY A 293 23.58 5.30 4.01
CA GLY A 293 23.39 3.85 4.05
C GLY A 293 22.60 3.33 5.25
N ARG A 294 22.07 4.18 6.12
CA ARG A 294 21.27 3.75 7.27
C ARG A 294 19.89 3.25 6.83
N PRO A 295 19.42 2.09 7.28
CA PRO A 295 18.07 1.63 7.01
C PRO A 295 17.05 2.44 7.83
N MET A 296 16.01 2.88 7.16
CA MET A 296 14.91 3.64 7.71
C MET A 296 13.59 2.96 7.37
N LEU A 297 12.63 3.01 8.28
CA LEU A 297 11.25 2.60 8.05
C LEU A 297 10.37 3.83 7.93
N VAL A 298 9.61 3.95 6.87
CA VAL A 298 8.45 4.84 6.83
C VAL A 298 7.19 4.00 6.95
N LEU A 299 6.22 4.45 7.75
CA LEU A 299 4.87 3.90 7.84
C LEU A 299 3.89 5.00 8.22
N HIS A 300 2.61 4.73 8.11
CA HIS A 300 1.61 5.64 8.65
C HIS A 300 1.12 5.21 10.03
N ALA A 301 0.91 6.15 10.93
CA ALA A 301 0.35 5.92 12.27
C ALA A 301 -0.39 7.18 12.80
N PRO A 302 -1.46 6.99 13.61
CA PRO A 302 -2.13 5.71 13.89
C PRO A 302 -2.72 5.08 12.62
N TYR A 303 -3.08 3.79 12.66
CA TYR A 303 -3.63 3.10 11.49
C TYR A 303 -4.95 3.70 11.01
N TRP A 304 -5.81 4.11 11.94
CA TRP A 304 -7.08 4.78 11.68
C TRP A 304 -7.15 6.18 12.31
N GLY A 305 -7.95 7.05 11.74
CA GLY A 305 -8.25 8.36 12.29
C GLY A 305 -7.31 9.46 11.79
N ASP A 306 -6.62 10.15 12.69
CA ASP A 306 -5.69 11.23 12.38
C ASP A 306 -4.30 10.68 12.04
N THR A 307 -4.19 10.09 10.87
CA THR A 307 -3.04 9.31 10.40
C THR A 307 -1.97 10.22 9.80
N HIS A 308 -0.72 10.01 10.20
CA HIS A 308 0.44 10.76 9.72
C HIS A 308 1.55 9.81 9.27
N PRO A 309 2.39 10.19 8.28
CA PRO A 309 3.63 9.51 8.00
C PRO A 309 4.56 9.59 9.21
N LYS A 310 5.25 8.51 9.52
CA LYS A 310 6.30 8.44 10.54
C LYS A 310 7.53 7.78 9.96
N ILE A 311 8.70 8.27 10.34
CA ILE A 311 9.98 7.70 9.94
C ILE A 311 10.70 7.21 11.20
N PHE A 312 11.25 5.99 11.13
CA PHE A 312 12.00 5.37 12.21
C PHE A 312 13.37 4.94 11.74
N GLU A 313 14.36 5.05 12.61
CA GLU A 313 15.65 4.40 12.41
C GLU A 313 15.50 2.90 12.70
N LEU A 314 16.00 2.06 11.77
CA LEU A 314 16.03 0.63 11.92
C LEU A 314 17.42 0.13 12.27
N GLU A 315 17.48 -0.94 13.05
CA GLU A 315 18.64 -1.77 13.22
C GLU A 315 18.42 -3.13 12.55
N ASP A 316 19.31 -3.50 11.66
CA ASP A 316 19.43 -4.87 11.18
C ASP A 316 20.29 -5.65 12.20
N THR A 317 19.66 -6.53 12.98
CA THR A 317 20.35 -7.33 14.00
C THR A 317 21.10 -8.53 13.38
N GLY A 318 20.83 -8.86 12.11
CA GLY A 318 21.29 -10.06 11.41
C GLY A 318 20.31 -11.22 11.54
N GLU A 319 19.41 -11.18 12.52
CA GLU A 319 18.35 -12.17 12.71
C GLU A 319 16.97 -11.59 12.33
N THR A 320 16.79 -10.29 12.55
CA THR A 320 15.56 -9.53 12.27
C THR A 320 15.86 -8.04 12.19
N LEU A 321 14.82 -7.25 11.93
CA LEU A 321 14.86 -5.80 12.00
C LEU A 321 14.20 -5.32 13.29
N ARG A 322 14.74 -4.24 13.85
CA ARG A 322 14.23 -3.61 15.08
C ARG A 322 14.13 -2.10 14.90
N ILE A 323 13.04 -1.51 15.36
CA ILE A 323 12.92 -0.06 15.48
C ILE A 323 13.82 0.42 16.63
N VAL A 324 14.69 1.38 16.34
CA VAL A 324 15.57 1.99 17.34
C VAL A 324 14.88 3.19 17.98
N ARG A 325 14.37 4.11 17.15
CA ARG A 325 13.67 5.32 17.58
C ARG A 325 12.92 5.96 16.41
N GLU A 326 11.96 6.82 16.74
CA GLU A 326 11.36 7.72 15.76
C GLU A 326 12.38 8.79 15.35
N PHE A 327 12.57 8.98 14.05
CA PHE A 327 13.56 9.93 13.51
C PHE A 327 13.09 11.37 13.76
N GLY A 328 14.01 12.21 14.21
CA GLY A 328 13.73 13.63 14.48
C GLY A 328 13.11 13.90 15.87
N LYS A 329 13.00 12.87 16.73
CA LYS A 329 12.52 13.00 18.12
C LYS A 329 13.57 12.59 19.14
#